data_9ebc6ae7356b3013ef26617fef6c382d
#
_entry.id   9ebc6ae7356b3013ef26617fef6c382d
#
_cell.length_a   1.000
_cell.length_b   1.000
_cell.length_c   1.000
_cell.angle_alpha   90.00
_cell.angle_beta   90.00
_cell.angle_gamma   90.00
#
_symmetry.space_group_name_H-M   'P 1'
#
loop_
_entity.id
_entity.type
_entity.pdbx_description
1 polymer ?
#
loop_
_entity_poly.entity_id
_entity_poly.type
_entity_poly.pdbx_seq_one_letter_code
_entity_poly.pdbx_strand_id
1 'polypeptide(L)'
;VSEEDKGMLSGGGGDADLANAAARGQVEAVRQLLEAGVDPNRLNRFGRRPIQVMMMGSARVAELLLLHGADPNCADPATLTRPVHDAAREGFLDTLVALHRAGGRLDVRDAWGRLPVDLAEERGHRDVARYLRAAAGD
;
A
#
# COMPACT_ATOMS: atom_id res chain seq x y z
N VAL A 1 23.21 13.70 9.99
CA VAL A 1 23.06 13.20 9.65
C VAL A 1 23.03 12.45 9.60
N SER A 2 23.11 12.35 9.87
CA SER A 2 23.06 11.52 9.85
C SER A 2 23.62 10.72 9.27
N GLU A 3 24.37 10.17 9.41
CA GLU A 3 24.90 9.34 8.92
C GLU A 3 24.47 8.32 8.79
N GLU A 4 24.01 8.00 9.68
CA GLU A 4 23.42 6.96 9.52
C GLU A 4 22.83 7.16 8.43
N ASP A 5 22.61 8.06 8.29
CA ASP A 5 21.98 8.25 7.25
C ASP A 5 22.76 8.27 6.19
N LYS A 6 23.88 8.57 6.30
CA LYS A 6 24.59 8.64 5.32
C LYS A 6 24.93 7.52 4.80
N GLY A 7 25.30 6.76 5.52
CA GLY A 7 25.65 5.59 4.92
C GLY A 7 24.62 5.05 4.15
N MET A 8 23.52 5.34 4.56
CA MET A 8 22.52 4.79 3.98
C MET A 8 22.42 5.13 2.66
N LEU A 9 23.10 5.94 2.23
CA LEU A 9 22.99 6.27 0.93
C LEU A 9 23.68 5.35 0.02
N SER A 10 24.22 4.29 0.52
CA SER A 10 24.79 3.33 -0.36
C SER A 10 23.76 2.84 -1.32
N GLY A 11 24.16 2.36 -2.44
CA GLY A 11 23.29 2.04 -3.52
C GLY A 11 22.12 1.16 -3.17
N GLY A 12 22.35 0.18 -2.36
CA GLY A 12 21.27 -0.72 -2.02
C GLY A 12 20.21 -0.11 -1.14
N GLY A 13 20.55 1.02 -0.53
CA GLY A 13 19.64 1.64 0.39
C GLY A 13 18.41 2.25 -0.23
N GLY A 14 18.48 2.61 -1.52
CA GLY A 14 17.38 3.30 -2.15
C GLY A 14 16.07 2.56 -2.05
N ASP A 15 16.10 1.25 -2.28
CA ASP A 15 14.87 0.48 -2.27
C ASP A 15 14.34 0.28 -0.87
N ALA A 16 15.23 -0.02 0.07
CA ALA A 16 14.83 -0.17 1.46
C ALA A 16 14.32 1.17 1.98
N ASP A 17 14.95 2.27 1.55
CA ASP A 17 14.53 3.58 1.99
C ASP A 17 13.12 3.91 1.54
N LEU A 18 12.74 3.53 0.33
CA LEU A 18 11.39 3.80 -0.14
C LEU A 18 10.37 3.01 0.69
N ALA A 19 10.61 1.72 0.89
CA ALA A 19 9.70 0.92 1.69
C ALA A 19 9.62 1.45 3.13
N ASN A 20 10.74 1.83 3.71
CA ASN A 20 10.77 2.37 5.05
C ASN A 20 10.05 3.72 5.14
N ALA A 21 10.28 4.60 4.17
CA ALA A 21 9.63 5.90 4.15
C ALA A 21 8.11 5.72 3.99
N ALA A 22 7.70 4.79 3.13
CA ALA A 22 6.27 4.50 2.94
C ALA A 22 5.67 3.94 4.22
N ALA A 23 6.35 3.03 4.90
CA ALA A 23 5.86 2.42 6.13
C ALA A 23 5.72 3.45 7.25
N ARG A 24 6.54 4.48 7.25
CA ARG A 24 6.49 5.54 8.25
C ARG A 24 5.58 6.69 7.87
N GLY A 25 5.00 6.66 6.67
CA GLY A 25 4.12 7.73 6.22
C GLY A 25 4.86 9.03 5.93
N GLN A 26 6.13 8.95 5.59
CA GLN A 26 6.95 10.14 5.33
C GLN A 26 6.75 10.58 3.90
N VAL A 27 5.71 11.38 3.68
CA VAL A 27 5.25 11.77 2.35
C VAL A 27 6.36 12.40 1.52
N GLU A 28 7.07 13.36 2.09
CA GLU A 28 8.09 14.07 1.33
C GLU A 28 9.26 13.18 0.95
N ALA A 29 9.67 12.29 1.85
CA ALA A 29 10.74 11.35 1.55
C ALA A 29 10.32 10.38 0.43
N VAL A 30 9.07 9.92 0.48
CA VAL A 30 8.53 9.05 -0.56
C VAL A 30 8.57 9.77 -1.90
N ARG A 31 8.10 11.01 -1.93
CA ARG A 31 8.07 11.78 -3.16
C ARG A 31 9.47 11.98 -3.75
N GLN A 32 10.42 12.34 -2.90
CA GLN A 32 11.79 12.57 -3.36
C GLN A 32 12.43 11.31 -3.93
N LEU A 33 12.22 10.17 -3.26
CA LEU A 33 12.78 8.92 -3.75
C LEU A 33 12.18 8.51 -5.08
N LEU A 34 10.87 8.69 -5.24
CA LEU A 34 10.21 8.35 -6.50
C LEU A 34 10.67 9.28 -7.62
N GLU A 35 10.82 10.57 -7.32
CA GLU A 35 11.31 11.52 -8.32
C GLU A 35 12.76 11.25 -8.70
N ALA A 36 13.52 10.66 -7.80
CA ALA A 36 14.90 10.26 -8.09
C ALA A 36 14.99 8.97 -8.90
N GLY A 37 13.85 8.35 -9.20
CA GLY A 37 13.84 7.16 -10.05
C GLY A 37 13.82 5.82 -9.34
N VAL A 38 13.61 5.81 -8.03
CA VAL A 38 13.52 4.55 -7.30
C VAL A 38 12.26 3.80 -7.76
N ASP A 39 12.42 2.50 -8.04
CA ASP A 39 11.33 1.67 -8.55
C ASP A 39 10.27 1.48 -7.46
N PRO A 40 9.03 1.92 -7.68
CA PRO A 40 7.99 1.79 -6.67
C PRO A 40 7.56 0.35 -6.40
N ASN A 41 7.93 -0.58 -7.28
CA ASN A 41 7.55 -1.98 -7.13
C ASN A 41 8.68 -2.87 -6.65
N ARG A 42 9.83 -2.29 -6.28
CA ARG A 42 10.97 -3.08 -5.90
C ARG A 42 10.76 -3.76 -4.56
N LEU A 43 11.06 -5.05 -4.52
CA LEU A 43 10.93 -5.82 -3.27
C LEU A 43 12.02 -5.39 -2.29
N ASN A 44 11.65 -5.26 -1.02
CA ASN A 44 12.63 -5.03 0.02
C ASN A 44 13.23 -6.39 0.42
N ARG A 45 14.11 -6.40 1.41
CA ARG A 45 14.77 -7.65 1.81
C ARG A 45 13.82 -8.68 2.42
N PHE A 46 12.59 -8.27 2.74
CA PHE A 46 11.58 -9.19 3.27
C PHE A 46 10.62 -9.67 2.17
N GLY A 47 10.91 -9.33 0.91
CA GLY A 47 10.09 -9.74 -0.21
C GLY A 47 8.81 -8.95 -0.36
N ARG A 48 8.76 -7.73 0.16
CA ARG A 48 7.56 -6.89 0.09
C ARG A 48 7.82 -5.59 -0.64
N ARG A 49 6.79 -5.09 -1.31
CA ARG A 49 6.86 -3.85 -2.06
C ARG A 49 6.43 -2.68 -1.18
N PRO A 50 6.85 -1.46 -1.50
CA PRO A 50 6.45 -0.29 -0.70
C PRO A 50 4.95 -0.18 -0.45
N ILE A 51 4.13 -0.46 -1.47
CA ILE A 51 2.67 -0.33 -1.32
C ILE A 51 2.11 -1.38 -0.35
N GLN A 52 2.80 -2.49 -0.16
CA GLN A 52 2.36 -3.52 0.79
C GLN A 52 2.68 -3.15 2.22
N VAL A 53 3.75 -2.40 2.45
CA VAL A 53 4.18 -2.05 3.80
C VAL A 53 3.85 -0.62 4.19
N MET A 54 3.31 0.16 3.27
CA MET A 54 3.04 1.58 3.52
C MET A 54 2.09 1.78 4.70
N MET A 55 2.17 2.96 5.30
CA MET A 55 1.23 3.35 6.33
C MET A 55 -0.14 3.50 5.67
N MET A 56 -1.06 2.59 5.96
CA MET A 56 -2.38 2.56 5.31
C MET A 56 -3.21 3.80 5.59
N GLY A 57 -2.92 4.48 6.68
CA GLY A 57 -3.62 5.72 7.00
C GLY A 57 -3.22 6.91 6.16
N SER A 58 -2.18 6.78 5.34
CA SER A 58 -1.73 7.89 4.52
C SER A 58 -2.15 7.68 3.06
N ALA A 59 -3.29 8.24 2.70
CA ALA A 59 -3.73 8.18 1.30
C ALA A 59 -2.73 8.90 0.39
N ARG A 60 -2.04 9.90 0.92
CA ARG A 60 -1.07 10.64 0.13
C ARG A 60 0.11 9.78 -0.30
N VAL A 61 0.62 8.94 0.63
CA VAL A 61 1.69 8.01 0.28
C VAL A 61 1.20 7.03 -0.79
N ALA A 62 -0.02 6.50 -0.61
CA ALA A 62 -0.59 5.59 -1.59
C ALA A 62 -0.69 6.25 -2.96
N GLU A 63 -1.19 7.48 -3.01
CA GLU A 63 -1.33 8.20 -4.27
C GLU A 63 0.00 8.40 -4.97
N LEU A 64 1.04 8.75 -4.21
CA LEU A 64 2.35 8.95 -4.81
C LEU A 64 2.91 7.66 -5.39
N LEU A 65 2.81 6.57 -4.64
CA LEU A 65 3.29 5.28 -5.13
C LEU A 65 2.53 4.86 -6.39
N LEU A 66 1.22 5.01 -6.37
CA LEU A 66 0.38 4.62 -7.51
C LEU A 66 0.64 5.50 -8.73
N LEU A 67 0.84 6.80 -8.51
CA LEU A 67 1.14 7.73 -9.60
C LEU A 67 2.43 7.33 -10.31
N HIS A 68 3.39 6.78 -9.58
CA HIS A 68 4.65 6.35 -10.17
C HIS A 68 4.66 4.90 -10.61
N GLY A 69 3.51 4.24 -10.65
CA GLY A 69 3.39 2.91 -11.24
C GLY A 69 3.39 1.75 -10.27
N ALA A 70 3.18 1.99 -8.98
CA ALA A 70 3.07 0.87 -8.04
C ALA A 70 1.87 0.01 -8.39
N ASP A 71 2.02 -1.30 -8.28
CA ASP A 71 0.97 -2.26 -8.57
C ASP A 71 0.00 -2.33 -7.39
N PRO A 72 -1.26 -1.90 -7.56
CA PRO A 72 -2.21 -1.92 -6.45
C PRO A 72 -2.70 -3.33 -6.11
N ASN A 73 -2.38 -4.32 -6.94
CA ASN A 73 -2.89 -5.68 -6.79
C ASN A 73 -1.87 -6.70 -6.31
N CYS A 74 -0.69 -6.25 -5.90
CA CYS A 74 0.34 -7.20 -5.48
C CYS A 74 -0.09 -7.93 -4.21
N ALA A 75 0.07 -9.24 -4.22
CA ALA A 75 -0.36 -10.09 -3.11
C ALA A 75 0.84 -10.55 -2.29
N ASP A 76 0.63 -10.63 -0.97
CA ASP A 76 1.61 -11.27 -0.10
C ASP A 76 1.57 -12.77 -0.43
N PRO A 77 2.70 -13.39 -0.76
CA PRO A 77 2.68 -14.79 -1.20
C PRO A 77 2.22 -15.77 -0.11
N ALA A 78 2.34 -15.41 1.15
CA ALA A 78 1.94 -16.30 2.24
C ALA A 78 0.45 -16.19 2.55
N THR A 79 -0.09 -14.97 2.52
CA THR A 79 -1.45 -14.72 2.97
C THR A 79 -2.41 -14.36 1.86
N LEU A 80 -1.88 -14.08 0.67
CA LEU A 80 -2.64 -13.59 -0.49
C LEU A 80 -3.36 -12.29 -0.19
N THR A 81 -2.93 -11.57 0.85
CA THR A 81 -3.47 -10.28 1.21
C THR A 81 -2.93 -9.23 0.24
N ARG A 82 -3.81 -8.38 -0.23
CA ARG A 82 -3.44 -7.28 -1.12
C ARG A 82 -3.63 -5.96 -0.40
N PRO A 83 -3.08 -4.86 -0.91
CA PRO A 83 -3.27 -3.57 -0.24
C PRO A 83 -4.73 -3.21 0.03
N VAL A 84 -5.66 -3.61 -0.86
CA VAL A 84 -7.09 -3.33 -0.65
C VAL A 84 -7.63 -4.06 0.58
N HIS A 85 -7.12 -5.26 0.87
CA HIS A 85 -7.51 -5.98 2.08
C HIS A 85 -7.06 -5.19 3.32
N ASP A 86 -5.83 -4.71 3.31
CA ASP A 86 -5.28 -4.00 4.46
C ASP A 86 -6.02 -2.67 4.70
N ALA A 87 -6.28 -1.93 3.64
CA ALA A 87 -7.01 -0.67 3.78
C ALA A 87 -8.43 -0.91 4.31
N ALA A 88 -9.07 -1.98 3.82
CA ALA A 88 -10.43 -2.31 4.26
C ALA A 88 -10.45 -2.76 5.72
N ARG A 89 -9.50 -3.62 6.09
CA ARG A 89 -9.42 -4.12 7.45
C ARG A 89 -9.19 -2.99 8.44
N GLU A 90 -8.36 -2.02 8.08
CA GLU A 90 -8.02 -0.92 8.98
C GLU A 90 -8.98 0.26 8.88
N GLY A 91 -9.87 0.25 7.89
CA GLY A 91 -10.92 1.25 7.81
C GLY A 91 -10.51 2.56 7.15
N PHE A 92 -9.48 2.56 6.31
CA PHE A 92 -9.01 3.77 5.67
C PHE A 92 -9.64 3.93 4.29
N LEU A 93 -10.80 4.57 4.26
CA LEU A 93 -11.58 4.74 3.04
C LEU A 93 -10.81 5.49 1.95
N ASP A 94 -10.13 6.59 2.31
CA ASP A 94 -9.41 7.38 1.30
C ASP A 94 -8.33 6.57 0.61
N THR A 95 -7.60 5.75 1.37
CA THR A 95 -6.57 4.90 0.81
C THR A 95 -7.20 3.82 -0.08
N LEU A 96 -8.30 3.24 0.39
CA LEU A 96 -9.01 2.22 -0.40
C LEU A 96 -9.48 2.80 -1.74
N VAL A 97 -10.04 4.00 -1.71
CA VAL A 97 -10.50 4.66 -2.93
C VAL A 97 -9.34 4.91 -3.88
N ALA A 98 -8.20 5.36 -3.35
CA ALA A 98 -7.02 5.59 -4.18
C ALA A 98 -6.56 4.30 -4.85
N LEU A 99 -6.52 3.20 -4.10
CA LEU A 99 -6.14 1.90 -4.65
C LEU A 99 -7.12 1.44 -5.73
N HIS A 100 -8.42 1.59 -5.46
CA HIS A 100 -9.45 1.18 -6.42
C HIS A 100 -9.36 1.98 -7.72
N ARG A 101 -9.17 3.29 -7.60
CA ARG A 101 -9.08 4.16 -8.78
C ARG A 101 -7.87 3.85 -9.63
N ALA A 102 -6.83 3.31 -9.03
CA ALA A 102 -5.62 2.92 -9.76
C ALA A 102 -5.70 1.51 -10.32
N GLY A 103 -6.86 0.87 -10.25
CA GLY A 103 -7.06 -0.47 -10.78
C GLY A 103 -7.03 -1.58 -9.76
N GLY A 104 -7.01 -1.23 -8.46
CA GLY A 104 -7.05 -2.25 -7.42
C GLY A 104 -8.37 -3.02 -7.46
N ARG A 105 -8.28 -4.34 -7.43
CA ARG A 105 -9.46 -5.18 -7.49
C ARG A 105 -10.08 -5.31 -6.11
N LEU A 106 -11.41 -5.30 -6.08
CA LEU A 106 -12.16 -5.40 -4.83
C LEU A 106 -12.79 -6.77 -4.64
N ASP A 107 -12.65 -7.65 -5.64
CA ASP A 107 -13.30 -8.96 -5.65
C ASP A 107 -12.33 -10.10 -5.43
N VAL A 108 -11.25 -9.84 -4.71
CA VAL A 108 -10.19 -10.82 -4.51
C VAL A 108 -10.23 -11.35 -3.08
N ARG A 109 -9.94 -12.64 -2.93
CA ARG A 109 -9.96 -13.29 -1.62
C ARG A 109 -8.54 -13.52 -1.12
N ASP A 110 -8.36 -13.42 0.18
CA ASP A 110 -7.09 -13.76 0.80
C ASP A 110 -7.00 -15.28 1.01
N ALA A 111 -5.95 -15.75 1.66
CA ALA A 111 -5.73 -17.19 1.86
C ALA A 111 -6.82 -17.83 2.71
N TRP A 112 -7.56 -17.05 3.48
CA TRP A 112 -8.66 -17.57 4.31
C TRP A 112 -10.01 -17.36 3.63
N GLY A 113 -10.02 -16.97 2.36
CA GLY A 113 -11.23 -16.80 1.58
C GLY A 113 -11.98 -15.51 1.83
N ARG A 114 -11.35 -14.51 2.44
CA ARG A 114 -12.04 -13.27 2.80
C ARG A 114 -11.88 -12.22 1.72
N LEU A 115 -12.99 -11.58 1.40
CA LEU A 115 -13.00 -10.42 0.52
C LEU A 115 -12.67 -9.16 1.32
N PRO A 116 -12.22 -8.08 0.68
CA PRO A 116 -12.04 -6.82 1.40
C PRO A 116 -13.28 -6.40 2.19
N VAL A 117 -14.48 -6.58 1.62
CA VAL A 117 -15.71 -6.19 2.31
C VAL A 117 -15.93 -7.01 3.58
N ASP A 118 -15.52 -8.28 3.58
CA ASP A 118 -15.65 -9.13 4.77
C ASP A 118 -14.80 -8.57 5.92
N LEU A 119 -13.60 -8.11 5.60
CA LEU A 119 -12.70 -7.55 6.60
C LEU A 119 -13.23 -6.23 7.15
N ALA A 120 -13.79 -5.38 6.28
CA ALA A 120 -14.38 -4.13 6.71
C ALA A 120 -15.56 -4.37 7.64
N GLU A 121 -16.42 -5.33 7.30
CA GLU A 121 -17.59 -5.65 8.11
C GLU A 121 -17.19 -6.23 9.46
N GLU A 122 -16.21 -7.12 9.43
CA GLU A 122 -15.71 -7.75 10.63
C GLU A 122 -15.20 -6.74 11.65
N ARG A 123 -14.62 -5.66 11.18
CA ARG A 123 -14.06 -4.63 12.04
C ARG A 123 -15.00 -3.44 12.25
N GLY A 124 -16.20 -3.49 11.69
CA GLY A 124 -17.18 -2.44 11.90
C GLY A 124 -16.95 -1.16 11.11
N HIS A 125 -16.20 -1.23 10.03
CA HIS A 125 -15.92 -0.05 9.20
C HIS A 125 -17.04 0.12 8.18
N ARG A 126 -18.12 0.76 8.61
CA ARG A 126 -19.34 0.86 7.80
C ARG A 126 -19.18 1.66 6.52
N ASP A 127 -18.42 2.74 6.57
CA ASP A 127 -18.18 3.57 5.39
C ASP A 127 -17.42 2.80 4.32
N VAL A 128 -16.42 2.05 4.74
CA VAL A 128 -15.64 1.24 3.82
C VAL A 128 -16.50 0.11 3.24
N ALA A 129 -17.26 -0.57 4.11
CA ALA A 129 -18.13 -1.65 3.65
C ALA A 129 -19.17 -1.15 2.65
N ARG A 130 -19.73 0.05 2.90
CA ARG A 130 -20.70 0.65 1.99
C ARG A 130 -20.08 0.93 0.63
N TYR A 131 -18.89 1.51 0.63
CA TYR A 131 -18.19 1.79 -0.62
C TYR A 131 -17.93 0.50 -1.40
N LEU A 132 -17.45 -0.54 -0.70
CA LEU A 132 -17.12 -1.80 -1.34
C LEU A 132 -18.35 -2.49 -1.92
N ARG A 133 -19.47 -2.44 -1.22
CA ARG A 133 -20.71 -3.03 -1.73
C ARG A 133 -21.23 -2.28 -2.95
N ALA A 134 -21.15 -0.97 -2.93
CA ALA A 134 -21.61 -0.16 -4.05
C ALA A 134 -20.74 -0.40 -5.29
N ALA A 135 -19.44 -0.48 -5.10
CA ALA A 135 -18.52 -0.73 -6.20
C ALA A 135 -18.70 -2.13 -6.77
N ALA A 136 -18.94 -3.11 -5.91
CA ALA A 136 -19.12 -4.50 -6.37
C ALA A 136 -20.43 -4.68 -7.10
N GLY A 137 -21.43 -3.88 -6.78
CA GLY A 137 -22.72 -3.97 -7.44
C GLY A 137 -22.72 -3.40 -8.86
N ASP A 138 -21.67 -2.68 -9.16
CA ASP A 138 -21.54 -2.12 -10.49
C ASP A 138 -20.85 -3.12 -11.41
#